data_27b1f49ba8b05f2c96d2fe19975692cd
#
_entry.id   27b1f49ba8b05f2c96d2fe19975692cd
#
_cell.length_a   1.000
_cell.length_b   1.000
_cell.length_c   1.000
_cell.angle_alpha   90.00
_cell.angle_beta   90.00
_cell.angle_gamma   90.00
#
_symmetry.space_group_name_H-M   'P 1'
#
loop_
_entity.id
_entity.type
_entity.pdbx_description
1 polymer ?
#
loop_
_entity_poly.entity_id
_entity_poly.type
_entity_poly.pdbx_seq_one_letter_code
_entity_poly.pdbx_strand_id
1 'polypeptide(L)'
;MQYIIPHYYKKFVCIGGDCPDTCCAGWQIMIDPASLKKYRQIKGRLGSRLHNEIDWEEGAFRQYEKRCAFLNEENLCDLYIEGNGSGMFCKTCRLYPRHVEEFEGLREISLSLSCPEAANLILGCEEPVRFLEAENPDREETYEEFDFFLFTKLEDARTLIFQILQNREYPIRLRMAIVLALAHDLQERIDKNALFEIDGLLKRYEKERVWTWFQEKLDNLDTEAKTQQEVCGNLFVILNHLEVLRDDWKGYVKEAKNMLLESELSAEQRKEFESVFTEKIMEQLMVYFVFTYFCGAVYDEQAYGKLKFAVAGCILIRALAKVYF
;
A
#
# COMPACT_ATOMS: atom_id res chain seq x y z
N MET A 1 0.83 -21.03 -12.76
CA MET A 1 0.66 -19.70 -12.13
C MET A 1 0.93 -19.82 -10.65
N GLN A 2 1.93 -19.10 -10.16
CA GLN A 2 2.22 -18.98 -8.73
C GLN A 2 1.43 -17.83 -8.11
N TYR A 3 1.14 -17.94 -6.80
CA TYR A 3 0.46 -16.92 -6.02
C TYR A 3 1.23 -16.71 -4.72
N ILE A 4 1.47 -15.45 -4.37
CA ILE A 4 2.09 -15.07 -3.09
C ILE A 4 1.14 -14.13 -2.35
N ILE A 5 0.87 -14.45 -1.08
CA ILE A 5 0.01 -13.66 -0.19
C ILE A 5 0.66 -13.47 1.17
N PRO A 6 0.50 -12.33 1.86
CA PRO A 6 0.87 -12.20 3.25
C PRO A 6 0.06 -13.16 4.13
N HIS A 7 0.66 -13.70 5.18
CA HIS A 7 0.03 -14.73 6.03
C HIS A 7 -1.27 -14.25 6.71
N TYR A 8 -1.44 -12.95 6.94
CA TYR A 8 -2.66 -12.37 7.49
C TYR A 8 -3.79 -12.24 6.46
N TYR A 9 -3.52 -12.36 5.17
CA TYR A 9 -4.49 -12.15 4.09
C TYR A 9 -5.77 -12.96 4.26
N LYS A 10 -5.66 -14.24 4.66
CA LYS A 10 -6.81 -15.13 4.83
C LYS A 10 -7.68 -14.78 6.04
N LYS A 11 -7.21 -13.90 6.93
CA LYS A 11 -7.97 -13.43 8.10
C LYS A 11 -8.93 -12.30 7.75
N PHE A 12 -8.81 -11.72 6.57
CA PHE A 12 -9.67 -10.60 6.16
C PHE A 12 -11.12 -11.03 5.99
N VAL A 13 -12.00 -10.35 6.73
CA VAL A 13 -13.46 -10.46 6.63
C VAL A 13 -14.03 -9.05 6.58
N CYS A 14 -14.85 -8.75 5.56
CA CYS A 14 -15.53 -7.45 5.47
C CYS A 14 -16.58 -7.34 6.58
N ILE A 15 -16.53 -6.23 7.33
CA ILE A 15 -17.46 -5.93 8.44
C ILE A 15 -18.75 -5.24 8.00
N GLY A 16 -18.94 -5.02 6.69
CA GLY A 16 -20.20 -4.54 6.10
C GLY A 16 -20.66 -3.19 6.65
N GLY A 17 -21.89 -3.16 7.21
CA GLY A 17 -22.50 -1.93 7.76
C GLY A 17 -21.78 -1.35 8.97
N ASP A 18 -21.00 -2.14 9.69
CA ASP A 18 -20.22 -1.67 10.85
C ASP A 18 -18.92 -0.94 10.44
N CYS A 19 -18.64 -0.84 9.12
CA CYS A 19 -17.43 -0.20 8.63
C CYS A 19 -17.48 1.32 8.85
N PRO A 20 -16.49 1.91 9.55
CA PRO A 20 -16.46 3.35 9.81
C PRO A 20 -16.20 4.18 8.55
N ASP A 21 -15.63 3.57 7.49
CA ASP A 21 -15.30 4.24 6.23
C ASP A 21 -15.60 3.29 5.06
N THR A 22 -16.86 3.34 4.60
CA THR A 22 -17.34 2.40 3.58
C THR A 22 -16.68 2.59 2.22
N CYS A 23 -16.22 1.50 1.62
CA CYS A 23 -15.69 1.50 0.25
C CYS A 23 -16.74 1.78 -0.84
N CYS A 24 -17.99 1.92 -0.49
CA CYS A 24 -19.09 2.29 -1.40
C CYS A 24 -19.32 3.81 -1.44
N ALA A 25 -18.40 4.62 -0.89
CA ALA A 25 -18.47 6.08 -0.91
C ALA A 25 -17.11 6.70 -1.21
N GLY A 26 -17.11 7.96 -1.67
CA GLY A 26 -15.92 8.78 -1.85
C GLY A 26 -15.18 8.62 -3.20
N TRP A 27 -15.43 7.57 -3.96
CA TRP A 27 -14.79 7.32 -5.25
C TRP A 27 -15.73 6.66 -6.25
N GLN A 28 -15.46 6.83 -7.55
CA GLN A 28 -16.28 6.28 -8.61
C GLN A 28 -16.03 4.77 -8.78
N ILE A 29 -17.08 3.96 -8.67
CA ILE A 29 -17.00 2.51 -8.77
C ILE A 29 -17.23 2.09 -10.22
N MET A 30 -16.15 1.77 -10.91
CA MET A 30 -16.16 1.30 -12.29
C MET A 30 -16.65 -0.15 -12.37
N ILE A 31 -17.45 -0.44 -13.38
CA ILE A 31 -18.05 -1.75 -13.63
C ILE A 31 -17.34 -2.39 -14.83
N ASP A 32 -16.84 -3.58 -14.67
CA ASP A 32 -16.19 -4.32 -15.76
C ASP A 32 -17.19 -4.71 -16.89
N PRO A 33 -16.72 -4.85 -18.15
CA PRO A 33 -17.60 -5.13 -19.30
C PRO A 33 -18.45 -6.39 -19.15
N ALA A 34 -17.92 -7.43 -18.47
CA ALA A 34 -18.67 -8.68 -18.26
C ALA A 34 -19.82 -8.46 -17.30
N SER A 35 -19.61 -7.69 -16.23
CA SER A 35 -20.65 -7.30 -15.28
C SER A 35 -21.70 -6.38 -15.92
N LEU A 36 -21.29 -5.40 -16.74
CA LEU A 36 -22.24 -4.57 -17.50
C LEU A 36 -23.13 -5.40 -18.42
N LYS A 37 -22.54 -6.38 -19.13
CA LYS A 37 -23.31 -7.31 -19.98
C LYS A 37 -24.30 -8.12 -19.16
N LYS A 38 -23.89 -8.62 -17.99
CA LYS A 38 -24.74 -9.35 -17.05
C LYS A 38 -25.89 -8.49 -16.54
N TYR A 39 -25.63 -7.26 -16.12
CA TYR A 39 -26.61 -6.35 -15.54
C TYR A 39 -27.70 -5.95 -16.55
N ARG A 40 -27.37 -5.82 -17.84
CA ARG A 40 -28.36 -5.59 -18.91
C ARG A 40 -29.36 -6.72 -19.08
N GLN A 41 -29.05 -7.93 -18.64
CA GLN A 41 -29.91 -9.11 -18.79
C GLN A 41 -30.84 -9.33 -17.61
N ILE A 42 -30.58 -8.66 -16.48
CA ILE A 42 -31.38 -8.78 -15.27
C ILE A 42 -32.72 -8.09 -15.49
N LYS A 43 -33.82 -8.80 -15.15
CA LYS A 43 -35.18 -8.30 -15.27
C LYS A 43 -35.83 -8.10 -13.89
N GLY A 44 -37.02 -7.52 -13.90
CA GLY A 44 -37.81 -7.25 -12.69
C GLY A 44 -37.29 -6.00 -11.95
N ARG A 45 -37.61 -5.89 -10.67
CA ARG A 45 -37.34 -4.71 -9.85
C ARG A 45 -35.86 -4.36 -9.82
N LEU A 46 -34.99 -5.35 -9.55
CA LEU A 46 -33.54 -5.16 -9.53
C LEU A 46 -33.01 -4.76 -10.90
N GLY A 47 -33.50 -5.36 -11.99
CA GLY A 47 -33.11 -4.98 -13.35
C GLY A 47 -33.47 -3.54 -13.70
N SER A 48 -34.66 -3.07 -13.32
CA SER A 48 -35.06 -1.67 -13.51
C SER A 48 -34.20 -0.73 -12.69
N ARG A 49 -33.83 -1.08 -11.45
CA ARG A 49 -32.93 -0.29 -10.62
C ARG A 49 -31.53 -0.24 -11.20
N LEU A 50 -30.97 -1.36 -11.64
CA LEU A 50 -29.67 -1.40 -12.32
C LEU A 50 -29.66 -0.52 -13.57
N HIS A 51 -30.75 -0.53 -14.37
CA HIS A 51 -30.83 0.31 -15.57
C HIS A 51 -30.77 1.79 -15.24
N ASN A 52 -31.39 2.23 -14.15
CA ASN A 52 -31.45 3.63 -13.74
C ASN A 52 -30.18 4.09 -13.00
N GLU A 53 -29.56 3.20 -12.22
CA GLU A 53 -28.47 3.55 -11.29
C GLU A 53 -27.09 3.24 -11.85
N ILE A 54 -27.00 2.80 -13.08
CA ILE A 54 -25.73 2.67 -13.81
C ILE A 54 -25.61 3.80 -14.82
N ASP A 55 -24.48 4.47 -14.83
CA ASP A 55 -24.05 5.28 -15.97
C ASP A 55 -23.45 4.33 -17.01
N TRP A 56 -24.24 4.11 -18.08
CA TRP A 56 -23.88 3.16 -19.13
C TRP A 56 -22.84 3.69 -20.13
N GLU A 57 -22.62 5.00 -20.18
CA GLU A 57 -21.57 5.63 -21.00
C GLU A 57 -20.23 5.50 -20.29
N GLU A 58 -20.19 5.87 -19.03
CA GLU A 58 -18.98 5.78 -18.19
C GLU A 58 -18.68 4.34 -17.74
N GLY A 59 -19.71 3.47 -17.72
CA GLY A 59 -19.56 2.12 -17.18
C GLY A 59 -19.37 2.09 -15.66
N ALA A 60 -20.08 2.93 -14.92
CA ALA A 60 -19.93 3.11 -13.48
C ALA A 60 -21.27 3.10 -12.76
N PHE A 61 -21.27 2.76 -11.47
CA PHE A 61 -22.43 3.02 -10.63
C PHE A 61 -22.59 4.52 -10.39
N ARG A 62 -23.84 5.02 -10.50
CA ARG A 62 -24.18 6.40 -10.12
C ARG A 62 -23.93 6.62 -8.64
N GLN A 63 -23.58 7.85 -8.32
CA GLN A 63 -23.38 8.28 -6.94
C GLN A 63 -24.29 9.45 -6.61
N TYR A 64 -24.83 9.43 -5.40
CA TYR A 64 -25.59 10.52 -4.81
C TYR A 64 -24.87 10.96 -3.54
N GLU A 65 -24.50 12.23 -3.46
CA GLU A 65 -23.68 12.75 -2.34
C GLU A 65 -22.40 11.92 -2.09
N LYS A 66 -21.71 11.53 -3.17
CA LYS A 66 -20.52 10.67 -3.17
C LYS A 66 -20.75 9.23 -2.68
N ARG A 67 -22.00 8.79 -2.52
CA ARG A 67 -22.37 7.43 -2.10
C ARG A 67 -22.90 6.65 -3.29
N CYS A 68 -22.49 5.39 -3.41
CA CYS A 68 -23.02 4.48 -4.43
C CYS A 68 -24.54 4.37 -4.34
N ALA A 69 -25.24 4.41 -5.47
CA ALA A 69 -26.70 4.30 -5.55
C ALA A 69 -27.28 2.99 -4.94
N PHE A 70 -26.42 1.99 -4.76
CA PHE A 70 -26.79 0.72 -4.10
C PHE A 70 -26.38 0.66 -2.63
N LEU A 71 -25.81 1.71 -2.05
CA LEU A 71 -25.51 1.80 -0.62
C LEU A 71 -26.74 2.36 0.10
N ASN A 72 -27.38 1.57 0.95
CA ASN A 72 -28.56 1.99 1.69
C ASN A 72 -28.24 2.80 2.96
N GLU A 73 -29.27 3.20 3.70
CA GLU A 73 -29.13 4.02 4.92
C GLU A 73 -28.41 3.26 6.06
N GLU A 74 -28.43 1.95 6.05
CA GLU A 74 -27.76 1.07 7.01
C GLU A 74 -26.30 0.76 6.61
N ASN A 75 -25.75 1.47 5.60
CA ASN A 75 -24.44 1.22 5.01
C ASN A 75 -24.26 -0.20 4.46
N LEU A 76 -25.33 -0.85 4.06
CA LEU A 76 -25.33 -2.15 3.42
C LEU A 76 -25.56 -2.01 1.91
N CYS A 77 -25.06 -2.97 1.14
CA CYS A 77 -25.18 -2.98 -0.31
C CYS A 77 -26.48 -3.68 -0.75
N ASP A 78 -27.44 -2.93 -1.27
CA ASP A 78 -28.69 -3.48 -1.78
C ASP A 78 -28.48 -4.41 -2.98
N LEU A 79 -27.44 -4.18 -3.78
CA LEU A 79 -27.08 -5.10 -4.87
C LEU A 79 -26.73 -6.50 -4.34
N TYR A 80 -26.08 -6.57 -3.18
CA TYR A 80 -25.81 -7.83 -2.48
C TYR A 80 -27.09 -8.44 -1.91
N ILE A 81 -27.92 -7.63 -1.26
CA ILE A 81 -29.15 -8.08 -0.57
C ILE A 81 -30.18 -8.55 -1.60
N GLU A 82 -30.53 -7.70 -2.58
CA GLU A 82 -31.55 -8.00 -3.58
C GLU A 82 -31.07 -9.07 -4.60
N GLY A 83 -29.75 -9.16 -4.81
CA GLY A 83 -29.14 -10.08 -5.77
C GLY A 83 -28.74 -11.45 -5.22
N ASN A 84 -29.09 -11.74 -3.96
CA ASN A 84 -28.73 -13.00 -3.27
C ASN A 84 -27.22 -13.25 -3.17
N GLY A 85 -26.45 -12.21 -2.82
CA GLY A 85 -25.05 -12.37 -2.42
C GLY A 85 -24.03 -11.80 -3.39
N SER A 86 -22.76 -12.13 -3.14
CA SER A 86 -21.58 -11.57 -3.84
C SER A 86 -21.52 -11.91 -5.34
N GLY A 87 -22.31 -12.86 -5.80
CA GLY A 87 -22.45 -13.18 -7.22
C GLY A 87 -22.91 -11.97 -8.05
N MET A 88 -23.58 -10.99 -7.45
CA MET A 88 -24.02 -9.78 -8.11
C MET A 88 -22.97 -8.67 -8.17
N PHE A 89 -21.90 -8.78 -7.42
CA PHE A 89 -20.84 -7.78 -7.46
C PHE A 89 -20.14 -7.72 -8.82
N CYS A 90 -19.82 -6.52 -9.29
CA CYS A 90 -18.85 -6.32 -10.37
C CYS A 90 -17.43 -6.69 -9.89
N LYS A 91 -16.48 -6.76 -10.83
CA LYS A 91 -15.08 -7.12 -10.52
C LYS A 91 -14.50 -6.20 -9.44
N THR A 92 -14.70 -4.89 -9.54
CA THR A 92 -14.23 -3.88 -8.57
C THR A 92 -14.76 -4.17 -7.17
N CYS A 93 -16.09 -4.29 -6.99
CA CYS A 93 -16.71 -4.55 -5.69
C CYS A 93 -16.29 -5.90 -5.08
N ARG A 94 -16.05 -6.92 -5.92
CA ARG A 94 -15.68 -8.25 -5.47
C ARG A 94 -14.21 -8.34 -5.06
N LEU A 95 -13.33 -7.60 -5.75
CA LEU A 95 -11.90 -7.63 -5.49
C LEU A 95 -11.51 -6.73 -4.33
N TYR A 96 -12.10 -5.55 -4.18
CA TYR A 96 -11.73 -4.65 -3.09
C TYR A 96 -11.89 -5.33 -1.72
N PRO A 97 -10.97 -5.18 -0.80
CA PRO A 97 -9.74 -4.39 -0.84
C PRO A 97 -8.49 -5.15 -1.35
N ARG A 98 -8.66 -6.16 -2.17
CA ARG A 98 -7.54 -6.93 -2.69
C ARG A 98 -6.85 -6.17 -3.80
N HIS A 99 -5.53 -6.03 -3.66
CA HIS A 99 -4.64 -5.49 -4.67
C HIS A 99 -3.84 -6.63 -5.28
N VAL A 100 -3.77 -6.70 -6.58
CA VAL A 100 -3.11 -7.79 -7.32
C VAL A 100 -2.04 -7.19 -8.21
N GLU A 101 -0.79 -7.51 -7.92
CA GLU A 101 0.32 -7.28 -8.84
C GLU A 101 0.52 -8.51 -9.72
N GLU A 102 0.60 -8.25 -11.02
CA GLU A 102 0.68 -9.29 -12.03
C GLU A 102 2.08 -9.31 -12.64
N PHE A 103 2.77 -10.43 -12.47
CA PHE A 103 4.05 -10.71 -13.12
C PHE A 103 3.89 -11.97 -13.98
N GLU A 104 4.81 -12.20 -14.91
CA GLU A 104 4.78 -13.41 -15.70
C GLU A 104 4.90 -14.66 -14.81
N GLY A 105 3.90 -15.53 -14.89
CA GLY A 105 3.83 -16.74 -14.08
C GLY A 105 3.52 -16.54 -12.59
N LEU A 106 3.42 -15.28 -12.09
CA LEU A 106 3.23 -14.96 -10.68
C LEU A 106 2.14 -13.90 -10.47
N ARG A 107 1.35 -14.07 -9.41
CA ARG A 107 0.42 -13.06 -8.87
C ARG A 107 0.72 -12.82 -7.39
N GLU A 108 1.00 -11.60 -7.05
CA GLU A 108 1.12 -11.17 -5.66
C GLU A 108 -0.16 -10.47 -5.23
N ILE A 109 -0.76 -10.94 -4.15
CA ILE A 109 -2.05 -10.41 -3.70
C ILE A 109 -1.90 -9.85 -2.30
N SER A 110 -2.07 -8.54 -2.16
CA SER A 110 -2.12 -7.82 -0.89
C SER A 110 -3.54 -7.36 -0.55
N LEU A 111 -3.69 -6.71 0.60
CA LEU A 111 -4.89 -5.98 1.01
C LEU A 111 -4.58 -4.49 1.00
N SER A 112 -5.48 -3.66 0.50
CA SER A 112 -5.27 -2.21 0.46
C SER A 112 -5.44 -1.58 1.85
N LEU A 113 -4.49 -0.72 2.24
CA LEU A 113 -4.56 0.11 3.46
C LEU A 113 -5.72 1.11 3.45
N SER A 114 -6.36 1.34 2.29
CA SER A 114 -7.55 2.19 2.20
C SER A 114 -8.81 1.56 2.81
N CYS A 115 -8.78 0.27 3.14
CA CYS A 115 -9.85 -0.40 3.87
C CYS A 115 -9.49 -0.43 5.36
N PRO A 116 -10.34 0.11 6.27
CA PRO A 116 -10.07 0.13 7.71
C PRO A 116 -9.77 -1.25 8.29
N GLU A 117 -10.54 -2.26 7.91
CA GLU A 117 -10.33 -3.62 8.41
C GLU A 117 -9.04 -4.25 7.88
N ALA A 118 -8.69 -3.99 6.62
CA ALA A 118 -7.40 -4.40 6.07
C ALA A 118 -6.24 -3.68 6.77
N ALA A 119 -6.39 -2.37 7.03
CA ALA A 119 -5.40 -1.59 7.77
C ALA A 119 -5.20 -2.13 9.19
N ASN A 120 -6.29 -2.48 9.90
CA ASN A 120 -6.21 -3.13 11.21
C ASN A 120 -5.41 -4.44 11.17
N LEU A 121 -5.65 -5.29 10.18
CA LEU A 121 -4.91 -6.54 10.01
C LEU A 121 -3.42 -6.32 9.69
N ILE A 122 -3.11 -5.35 8.85
CA ILE A 122 -1.73 -5.04 8.43
C ILE A 122 -0.96 -4.42 9.60
N LEU A 123 -1.49 -3.33 10.16
CA LEU A 123 -0.80 -2.54 11.19
C LEU A 123 -0.81 -3.22 12.56
N GLY A 124 -1.86 -3.99 12.85
CA GLY A 124 -1.98 -4.80 14.07
C GLY A 124 -1.21 -6.12 14.03
N CYS A 125 -0.49 -6.43 12.95
CA CYS A 125 0.29 -7.66 12.84
C CYS A 125 1.49 -7.61 13.81
N GLU A 126 1.44 -8.41 14.86
CA GLU A 126 2.48 -8.47 15.90
C GLU A 126 3.73 -9.24 15.47
N GLU A 127 3.54 -10.25 14.62
CA GLU A 127 4.62 -11.09 14.12
C GLU A 127 5.28 -10.48 12.87
N PRO A 128 6.54 -10.81 12.58
CA PRO A 128 7.12 -10.55 11.26
C PRO A 128 6.23 -11.14 10.15
N VAL A 129 6.03 -10.37 9.09
CA VAL A 129 5.20 -10.82 7.96
C VAL A 129 5.87 -11.99 7.26
N ARG A 130 5.12 -13.05 7.06
CA ARG A 130 5.52 -14.22 6.25
C ARG A 130 4.67 -14.23 4.98
N PHE A 131 5.30 -14.58 3.88
CA PHE A 131 4.64 -14.69 2.59
C PHE A 131 4.36 -16.16 2.31
N LEU A 132 3.11 -16.47 2.00
CA LEU A 132 2.64 -17.82 1.71
C LEU A 132 2.53 -17.99 0.21
N GLU A 133 3.05 -19.08 -0.28
CA GLU A 133 3.03 -19.46 -1.68
C GLU A 133 1.92 -20.46 -1.93
N ALA A 134 1.31 -20.38 -3.11
CA ALA A 134 0.38 -21.37 -3.64
C ALA A 134 0.55 -21.46 -5.15
N GLU A 135 0.27 -22.62 -5.71
CA GLU A 135 0.37 -22.89 -7.14
C GLU A 135 -0.99 -23.29 -7.71
N ASN A 136 -1.30 -22.74 -8.88
CA ASN A 136 -2.42 -23.20 -9.71
C ASN A 136 -1.87 -23.60 -11.08
N PRO A 137 -1.77 -24.91 -11.38
CA PRO A 137 -1.20 -25.40 -12.61
C PRO A 137 -2.02 -25.11 -13.86
N ASP A 138 -3.32 -24.74 -13.70
CA ASP A 138 -4.26 -24.59 -14.83
C ASP A 138 -4.15 -23.24 -15.56
N ARG A 139 -3.21 -22.36 -15.12
CA ARG A 139 -2.99 -21.06 -15.76
C ARG A 139 -1.52 -20.85 -16.04
N GLU A 140 -1.19 -20.73 -17.31
CA GLU A 140 0.07 -20.18 -17.77
C GLU A 140 -0.24 -18.90 -18.57
N GLU A 141 0.50 -17.86 -18.27
CA GLU A 141 0.46 -16.61 -19.02
C GLU A 141 1.91 -16.23 -19.35
N THR A 142 2.15 -15.80 -20.58
CA THR A 142 3.45 -15.32 -21.05
C THR A 142 3.33 -13.85 -21.44
N TYR A 143 4.33 -13.06 -21.10
CA TYR A 143 4.44 -11.65 -21.47
C TYR A 143 5.57 -11.49 -22.49
N GLU A 144 5.31 -10.83 -23.61
CA GLU A 144 6.25 -10.74 -24.74
C GLU A 144 7.56 -10.00 -24.40
N GLU A 145 7.55 -9.14 -23.38
CA GLU A 145 8.68 -8.26 -23.03
C GLU A 145 8.99 -8.27 -21.52
N PHE A 146 8.90 -9.44 -20.87
CA PHE A 146 9.18 -9.53 -19.43
C PHE A 146 10.67 -9.82 -19.17
N ASP A 147 11.35 -8.93 -18.43
CA ASP A 147 12.76 -9.13 -18.03
C ASP A 147 12.84 -10.04 -16.79
N PHE A 148 12.87 -11.34 -17.03
CA PHE A 148 13.05 -12.34 -15.98
C PHE A 148 14.33 -12.19 -15.17
N PHE A 149 15.40 -11.73 -15.80
CA PHE A 149 16.66 -11.61 -15.11
C PHE A 149 16.61 -10.45 -14.11
N LEU A 150 16.12 -9.31 -14.53
CA LEU A 150 15.87 -8.18 -13.64
C LEU A 150 14.87 -8.57 -12.54
N PHE A 151 13.76 -9.23 -12.90
CA PHE A 151 12.75 -9.65 -11.94
C PHE A 151 13.33 -10.52 -10.82
N THR A 152 14.09 -11.56 -11.17
CA THR A 152 14.76 -12.43 -10.20
C THR A 152 15.69 -11.63 -9.27
N LYS A 153 16.43 -10.65 -9.80
CA LYS A 153 17.30 -9.79 -8.97
C LYS A 153 16.52 -8.86 -8.05
N LEU A 154 15.35 -8.40 -8.47
CA LEU A 154 14.44 -7.63 -7.62
C LEU A 154 13.84 -8.50 -6.50
N GLU A 155 13.47 -9.76 -6.78
CA GLU A 155 12.99 -10.70 -5.75
C GLU A 155 14.08 -11.01 -4.71
N ASP A 156 15.31 -11.29 -5.15
CA ASP A 156 16.46 -11.51 -4.27
C ASP A 156 16.69 -10.28 -3.38
N ALA A 157 16.70 -9.09 -3.96
CA ALA A 157 16.87 -7.83 -3.23
C ALA A 157 15.72 -7.59 -2.24
N ARG A 158 14.46 -7.82 -2.65
CA ARG A 158 13.29 -7.68 -1.78
C ARG A 158 13.34 -8.65 -0.59
N THR A 159 13.80 -9.86 -0.81
CA THR A 159 13.98 -10.84 0.26
C THR A 159 14.95 -10.32 1.33
N LEU A 160 16.08 -9.78 0.93
CA LEU A 160 17.03 -9.15 1.86
C LEU A 160 16.45 -7.90 2.51
N ILE A 161 15.71 -7.07 1.78
CA ILE A 161 15.01 -5.90 2.32
C ILE A 161 14.06 -6.32 3.45
N PHE A 162 13.27 -7.39 3.26
CA PHE A 162 12.39 -7.90 4.32
C PHE A 162 13.17 -8.39 5.54
N GLN A 163 14.29 -9.10 5.34
CA GLN A 163 15.14 -9.53 6.44
C GLN A 163 15.68 -8.35 7.25
N ILE A 164 16.13 -7.29 6.57
CA ILE A 164 16.62 -6.08 7.24
C ILE A 164 15.48 -5.35 7.95
N LEU A 165 14.34 -5.13 7.30
CA LEU A 165 13.19 -4.40 7.87
C LEU A 165 12.61 -5.10 9.08
N GLN A 166 12.62 -6.43 9.12
CA GLN A 166 12.03 -7.23 10.19
C GLN A 166 13.06 -7.66 11.26
N ASN A 167 14.31 -7.21 11.17
CA ASN A 167 15.31 -7.43 12.20
C ASN A 167 15.11 -6.44 13.37
N ARG A 168 14.26 -6.82 14.32
CA ARG A 168 13.86 -6.00 15.47
C ARG A 168 14.93 -5.81 16.54
N GLU A 169 16.13 -6.38 16.37
CA GLU A 169 17.28 -6.09 17.21
C GLU A 169 17.79 -4.66 17.05
N TYR A 170 17.45 -4.03 15.90
CA TYR A 170 17.87 -2.69 15.54
C TYR A 170 16.70 -1.73 15.41
N PRO A 171 16.89 -0.42 15.72
CA PRO A 171 15.84 0.59 15.58
C PRO A 171 15.34 0.69 14.13
N ILE A 172 14.05 0.96 13.95
CA ILE A 172 13.43 1.07 12.61
C ILE A 172 14.11 2.13 11.74
N ARG A 173 14.59 3.24 12.33
CA ARG A 173 15.32 4.29 11.61
C ARG A 173 16.57 3.74 10.92
N LEU A 174 17.35 2.90 11.62
CA LEU A 174 18.55 2.28 11.05
C LEU A 174 18.19 1.30 9.93
N ARG A 175 17.18 0.46 10.16
CA ARG A 175 16.69 -0.50 9.17
C ARG A 175 16.23 0.20 7.88
N MET A 176 15.47 1.28 8.00
CA MET A 176 15.00 2.09 6.86
C MET A 176 16.17 2.74 6.11
N ALA A 177 17.19 3.25 6.81
CA ALA A 177 18.36 3.83 6.19
C ALA A 177 19.17 2.80 5.37
N ILE A 178 19.34 1.59 5.92
CA ILE A 178 20.06 0.50 5.24
C ILE A 178 19.31 0.07 3.96
N VAL A 179 18.00 -0.15 4.03
CA VAL A 179 17.24 -0.57 2.84
C VAL A 179 17.18 0.52 1.78
N LEU A 180 17.13 1.78 2.18
CA LEU A 180 17.16 2.91 1.25
C LEU A 180 18.50 2.99 0.51
N ALA A 181 19.62 2.77 1.22
CA ALA A 181 20.95 2.72 0.62
C ALA A 181 21.14 1.49 -0.27
N LEU A 182 20.62 0.32 0.15
CA LEU A 182 20.63 -0.88 -0.69
C LEU A 182 19.88 -0.63 -2.01
N ALA A 183 18.71 -0.01 -1.94
CA ALA A 183 17.93 0.29 -3.14
C ALA A 183 18.62 1.33 -4.06
N HIS A 184 19.33 2.31 -3.49
CA HIS A 184 20.16 3.24 -4.24
C HIS A 184 21.28 2.51 -4.99
N ASP A 185 22.03 1.67 -4.28
CA ASP A 185 23.14 0.90 -4.87
C ASP A 185 22.62 -0.13 -5.91
N LEU A 186 21.43 -0.67 -5.72
CA LEU A 186 20.75 -1.53 -6.68
C LEU A 186 20.39 -0.75 -7.95
N GLN A 187 19.81 0.45 -7.80
CA GLN A 187 19.48 1.31 -8.92
C GLN A 187 20.69 1.63 -9.79
N GLU A 188 21.84 1.91 -9.18
CA GLU A 188 23.07 2.12 -9.94
C GLU A 188 23.49 0.94 -10.83
N ARG A 189 23.19 -0.32 -10.40
CA ARG A 189 23.45 -1.52 -11.20
C ARG A 189 22.44 -1.66 -12.33
N ILE A 190 21.18 -1.34 -12.07
CA ILE A 190 20.14 -1.31 -13.09
C ILE A 190 20.46 -0.27 -14.15
N ASP A 191 20.76 0.99 -13.76
CA ASP A 191 21.06 2.09 -14.67
C ASP A 191 22.31 1.81 -15.54
N LYS A 192 23.28 1.04 -15.01
CA LYS A 192 24.49 0.63 -15.72
C LYS A 192 24.37 -0.68 -16.50
N ASN A 193 23.18 -1.30 -16.49
CA ASN A 193 22.95 -2.64 -17.02
C ASN A 193 23.94 -3.69 -16.47
N ALA A 194 24.30 -3.54 -15.18
CA ALA A 194 25.28 -4.37 -14.47
C ALA A 194 24.58 -5.37 -13.52
N LEU A 195 23.51 -6.01 -13.98
CA LEU A 195 22.66 -6.89 -13.16
C LEU A 195 23.44 -8.06 -12.56
N PHE A 196 24.52 -8.52 -13.19
CA PHE A 196 25.42 -9.57 -12.66
C PHE A 196 26.15 -9.18 -11.38
N GLU A 197 26.29 -7.88 -11.08
CA GLU A 197 26.95 -7.40 -9.87
C GLU A 197 26.01 -7.39 -8.65
N ILE A 198 24.70 -7.58 -8.87
CA ILE A 198 23.69 -7.49 -7.81
C ILE A 198 23.91 -8.55 -6.73
N ASP A 199 24.27 -9.79 -7.08
CA ASP A 199 24.54 -10.83 -6.07
C ASP A 199 25.70 -10.44 -5.13
N GLY A 200 26.73 -9.82 -5.68
CA GLY A 200 27.85 -9.29 -4.90
C GLY A 200 27.45 -8.12 -4.00
N LEU A 201 26.53 -7.27 -4.50
CA LEU A 201 25.93 -6.19 -3.73
C LEU A 201 25.14 -6.74 -2.55
N LEU A 202 24.20 -7.67 -2.77
CA LEU A 202 23.37 -8.26 -1.72
C LEU A 202 24.21 -8.89 -0.62
N LYS A 203 25.20 -9.73 -1.00
CA LYS A 203 26.16 -10.33 -0.05
C LYS A 203 26.96 -9.30 0.78
N ARG A 204 27.15 -8.09 0.27
CA ARG A 204 27.77 -7.00 1.04
C ARG A 204 26.85 -6.49 2.13
N TYR A 205 25.54 -6.36 1.85
CA TYR A 205 24.53 -5.87 2.79
C TYR A 205 24.10 -6.91 3.84
N GLU A 206 24.34 -8.20 3.61
CA GLU A 206 24.15 -9.27 4.60
C GLU A 206 25.17 -9.24 5.75
N LYS A 207 26.29 -8.52 5.60
CA LYS A 207 27.37 -8.53 6.58
C LYS A 207 27.02 -7.69 7.81
N GLU A 208 27.31 -8.22 9.00
CA GLU A 208 27.08 -7.56 10.29
C GLU A 208 27.72 -6.15 10.37
N ARG A 209 28.88 -5.97 9.77
CA ARG A 209 29.56 -4.66 9.71
C ARG A 209 28.74 -3.54 9.07
N VAL A 210 27.72 -3.87 8.26
CA VAL A 210 26.82 -2.88 7.62
C VAL A 210 26.02 -2.16 8.70
N TRP A 211 25.53 -2.88 9.67
CA TRP A 211 24.74 -2.33 10.78
C TRP A 211 25.57 -1.32 11.59
N THR A 212 26.78 -1.69 11.99
CA THR A 212 27.69 -0.81 12.74
C THR A 212 28.05 0.43 11.92
N TRP A 213 28.37 0.24 10.64
CA TRP A 213 28.76 1.36 9.77
C TRP A 213 27.62 2.37 9.57
N PHE A 214 26.40 1.90 9.32
CA PHE A 214 25.24 2.79 9.18
C PHE A 214 24.85 3.45 10.51
N GLN A 215 24.97 2.75 11.63
CA GLN A 215 24.73 3.32 12.95
C GLN A 215 25.71 4.50 13.20
N GLU A 216 27.00 4.30 13.00
CA GLU A 216 28.00 5.36 13.13
C GLU A 216 27.73 6.54 12.21
N LYS A 217 27.27 6.29 10.97
CA LYS A 217 26.91 7.36 10.04
C LYS A 217 25.69 8.15 10.51
N LEU A 218 24.68 7.48 11.01
CA LEU A 218 23.47 8.13 11.52
C LEU A 218 23.73 8.93 12.82
N ASP A 219 24.60 8.42 13.69
CA ASP A 219 24.97 9.09 14.94
C ASP A 219 25.81 10.36 14.69
N ASN A 220 26.60 10.36 13.61
CA ASN A 220 27.41 11.49 13.20
C ASN A 220 26.70 12.42 12.20
N LEU A 221 25.42 12.17 11.90
CA LEU A 221 24.63 13.01 10.98
C LEU A 221 24.19 14.26 11.73
N ASP A 222 24.97 15.31 11.60
CA ASP A 222 24.60 16.64 12.09
C ASP A 222 23.55 17.24 11.14
N THR A 223 22.30 17.03 11.48
CA THR A 223 21.17 17.56 10.69
C THR A 223 20.60 18.74 11.44
N GLU A 224 20.85 19.94 10.97
CA GLU A 224 20.20 21.14 11.51
C GLU A 224 18.69 20.94 11.49
N ALA A 225 18.01 21.31 12.58
CA ALA A 225 16.54 21.21 12.72
C ALA A 225 15.81 21.87 11.53
N LYS A 226 16.34 22.99 11.03
CA LYS A 226 15.81 23.70 9.86
C LYS A 226 15.83 22.82 8.60
N THR A 227 16.91 22.08 8.35
CA THR A 227 17.00 21.16 7.19
C THR A 227 15.99 20.02 7.31
N GLN A 228 15.78 19.48 8.50
CA GLN A 228 14.74 18.46 8.72
C GLN A 228 13.35 19.01 8.44
N GLN A 229 13.03 20.20 8.91
CA GLN A 229 11.75 20.85 8.65
C GLN A 229 11.53 21.12 7.16
N GLU A 230 12.55 21.61 6.44
CA GLU A 230 12.47 21.86 5.00
C GLU A 230 12.23 20.56 4.21
N VAL A 231 12.96 19.50 4.51
CA VAL A 231 12.78 18.19 3.85
C VAL A 231 11.38 17.63 4.11
N CYS A 232 10.93 17.64 5.36
CA CYS A 232 9.59 17.19 5.70
C CYS A 232 8.52 18.08 5.06
N GLY A 233 8.71 19.40 5.04
CA GLY A 233 7.81 20.34 4.37
C GLY A 233 7.67 20.07 2.88
N ASN A 234 8.76 19.68 2.22
CA ASN A 234 8.76 19.30 0.80
C ASN A 234 8.01 17.99 0.56
N LEU A 235 8.04 17.02 1.48
CA LEU A 235 7.25 15.79 1.36
C LEU A 235 5.75 16.08 1.35
N PHE A 236 5.28 17.08 2.10
CA PHE A 236 3.86 17.49 2.08
C PHE A 236 3.39 18.01 0.72
N VAL A 237 4.30 18.47 -0.16
CA VAL A 237 3.94 18.89 -1.51
C VAL A 237 3.40 17.71 -2.32
N ILE A 238 3.89 16.50 -2.06
CA ILE A 238 3.42 15.26 -2.72
C ILE A 238 1.90 15.08 -2.49
N LEU A 239 1.41 15.38 -1.29
CA LEU A 239 -0.01 15.23 -0.94
C LEU A 239 -0.94 16.13 -1.76
N ASN A 240 -0.43 17.24 -2.32
CA ASN A 240 -1.21 18.13 -3.18
C ASN A 240 -1.48 17.55 -4.58
N HIS A 241 -0.72 16.54 -4.98
CA HIS A 241 -0.85 15.86 -6.27
C HIS A 241 -1.71 14.59 -6.18
N LEU A 242 -2.13 14.20 -4.97
CA LEU A 242 -3.00 13.04 -4.78
C LEU A 242 -4.46 13.41 -5.03
N GLU A 243 -5.25 12.44 -5.49
CA GLU A 243 -6.69 12.57 -5.59
C GLU A 243 -7.31 12.80 -4.22
N VAL A 244 -8.19 13.79 -4.13
CA VAL A 244 -8.84 14.18 -2.87
C VAL A 244 -10.19 13.46 -2.77
N LEU A 245 -10.27 12.47 -1.90
CA LEU A 245 -11.49 11.69 -1.66
C LEU A 245 -12.38 12.30 -0.58
N ARG A 246 -11.81 13.04 0.39
CA ARG A 246 -12.51 13.65 1.53
C ARG A 246 -12.47 15.17 1.43
N ASP A 247 -13.59 15.83 1.71
CA ASP A 247 -13.70 17.30 1.61
C ASP A 247 -12.85 18.04 2.64
N ASP A 248 -12.61 17.45 3.80
CA ASP A 248 -11.79 17.98 4.90
C ASP A 248 -10.28 17.76 4.70
N TRP A 249 -9.87 16.99 3.69
CA TRP A 249 -8.48 16.58 3.45
C TRP A 249 -7.48 17.73 3.42
N LYS A 250 -7.83 18.83 2.72
CA LYS A 250 -6.93 19.98 2.58
C LYS A 250 -6.70 20.67 3.94
N GLY A 251 -7.75 20.76 4.76
CA GLY A 251 -7.67 21.30 6.12
C GLY A 251 -6.78 20.42 7.00
N TYR A 252 -7.02 19.12 6.97
CA TYR A 252 -6.27 18.12 7.71
C TYR A 252 -4.76 18.11 7.36
N VAL A 253 -4.42 18.12 6.06
CA VAL A 253 -3.02 18.20 5.61
C VAL A 253 -2.35 19.48 6.05
N LYS A 254 -3.06 20.62 6.01
CA LYS A 254 -2.53 21.91 6.48
C LYS A 254 -2.24 21.88 7.99
N GLU A 255 -3.14 21.33 8.78
CA GLU A 255 -2.97 21.18 10.23
C GLU A 255 -1.77 20.28 10.55
N ALA A 256 -1.68 19.10 9.92
CA ALA A 256 -0.56 18.18 10.09
C ALA A 256 0.79 18.84 9.73
N LYS A 257 0.81 19.63 8.65
CA LYS A 257 2.00 20.39 8.26
C LYS A 257 2.40 21.43 9.29
N ASN A 258 1.44 22.18 9.81
CA ASN A 258 1.70 23.20 10.84
C ASN A 258 2.20 22.56 12.13
N MET A 259 1.60 21.45 12.58
CA MET A 259 2.08 20.69 13.74
C MET A 259 3.51 20.18 13.56
N LEU A 260 3.87 19.77 12.34
CA LEU A 260 5.23 19.32 12.06
C LEU A 260 6.25 20.47 12.08
N LEU A 261 5.87 21.64 11.57
CA LEU A 261 6.78 22.78 11.35
C LEU A 261 6.81 23.79 12.51
N GLU A 262 5.70 23.97 13.23
CA GLU A 262 5.50 25.07 14.15
C GLU A 262 5.21 24.64 15.60
N SER A 263 4.75 23.40 15.80
CA SER A 263 4.30 22.93 17.10
C SER A 263 4.97 21.63 17.49
N GLU A 264 5.60 21.59 18.66
CA GLU A 264 6.00 20.34 19.26
C GLU A 264 4.84 19.80 20.13
N LEU A 265 4.56 18.49 20.00
CA LEU A 265 3.71 17.80 20.96
C LEU A 265 4.27 17.97 22.37
N SER A 266 3.41 18.15 23.36
CA SER A 266 3.82 18.09 24.76
C SER A 266 4.46 16.72 25.07
N ALA A 267 5.20 16.65 26.17
CA ALA A 267 5.83 15.38 26.56
C ALA A 267 4.81 14.26 26.79
N GLU A 268 3.60 14.58 27.27
CA GLU A 268 2.51 13.65 27.47
C GLU A 268 1.92 13.17 26.13
N GLN A 269 1.58 14.09 25.25
CA GLN A 269 1.07 13.80 23.91
C GLN A 269 2.09 12.97 23.09
N ARG A 270 3.38 13.32 23.19
CA ARG A 270 4.45 12.54 22.52
C ARG A 270 4.48 11.12 23.03
N LYS A 271 4.42 10.92 24.36
CA LYS A 271 4.41 9.60 24.96
C LYS A 271 3.18 8.80 24.54
N GLU A 272 2.01 9.41 24.51
CA GLU A 272 0.76 8.81 24.06
C GLU A 272 0.87 8.41 22.59
N PHE A 273 1.30 9.32 21.71
CA PHE A 273 1.52 9.05 20.30
C PHE A 273 2.49 7.88 20.06
N GLU A 274 3.64 7.87 20.75
CA GLU A 274 4.63 6.81 20.60
C GLU A 274 4.15 5.45 21.14
N SER A 275 3.23 5.45 22.09
CA SER A 275 2.60 4.21 22.58
C SER A 275 1.65 3.61 21.56
N VAL A 276 1.04 4.41 20.70
CA VAL A 276 0.13 3.98 19.63
C VAL A 276 0.90 3.77 18.33
N PHE A 277 1.65 4.78 17.88
CA PHE A 277 2.41 4.72 16.63
C PHE A 277 3.82 4.17 16.86
N THR A 278 3.91 2.87 17.08
CA THR A 278 5.14 2.16 17.46
C THR A 278 6.07 1.92 16.26
N GLU A 279 7.31 1.50 16.53
CA GLU A 279 8.23 1.03 15.49
C GLU A 279 7.70 -0.17 14.70
N LYS A 280 6.86 -1.02 15.32
CA LYS A 280 6.18 -2.11 14.61
C LYS A 280 5.25 -1.60 13.53
N ILE A 281 4.47 -0.56 13.80
CA ILE A 281 3.61 0.03 12.78
C ILE A 281 4.44 0.55 11.60
N MET A 282 5.57 1.21 11.87
CA MET A 282 6.49 1.65 10.82
C MET A 282 7.08 0.47 10.03
N GLU A 283 7.43 -0.63 10.70
CA GLU A 283 7.89 -1.86 10.07
C GLU A 283 6.80 -2.44 9.15
N GLN A 284 5.58 -2.57 9.65
CA GLN A 284 4.45 -3.12 8.88
C GLN A 284 4.12 -2.25 7.65
N LEU A 285 4.15 -0.93 7.80
CA LEU A 285 3.99 -0.01 6.67
C LEU A 285 5.10 -0.20 5.62
N MET A 286 6.36 -0.27 6.04
CA MET A 286 7.48 -0.49 5.12
C MET A 286 7.36 -1.83 4.40
N VAL A 287 7.07 -2.91 5.12
CA VAL A 287 6.90 -4.25 4.54
C VAL A 287 5.72 -4.27 3.56
N TYR A 288 4.61 -3.62 3.92
CA TYR A 288 3.45 -3.47 3.05
C TYR A 288 3.80 -2.76 1.74
N PHE A 289 4.43 -1.59 1.81
CA PHE A 289 4.79 -0.82 0.60
C PHE A 289 5.81 -1.57 -0.26
N VAL A 290 6.79 -2.21 0.36
CA VAL A 290 7.80 -2.99 -0.36
C VAL A 290 7.15 -4.21 -1.04
N PHE A 291 6.28 -4.94 -0.36
CA PHE A 291 5.57 -6.07 -0.97
C PHE A 291 4.69 -5.63 -2.14
N THR A 292 3.94 -4.54 -1.94
CA THR A 292 2.95 -4.10 -2.93
C THR A 292 3.59 -3.48 -4.17
N TYR A 293 4.74 -2.77 -4.04
CA TYR A 293 5.21 -1.94 -5.15
C TYR A 293 6.62 -2.23 -5.64
N PHE A 294 7.49 -2.85 -4.83
CA PHE A 294 8.92 -2.89 -5.14
C PHE A 294 9.24 -3.66 -6.42
N CYS A 295 8.70 -4.86 -6.61
CA CYS A 295 8.97 -5.68 -7.79
C CYS A 295 8.34 -5.12 -9.08
N GLY A 296 7.39 -4.18 -8.98
CA GLY A 296 6.91 -3.39 -10.11
C GLY A 296 8.01 -2.60 -10.81
N ALA A 297 9.20 -2.49 -10.21
CA ALA A 297 10.40 -1.95 -10.85
C ALA A 297 10.86 -2.77 -12.08
N VAL A 298 10.37 -3.99 -12.29
CA VAL A 298 10.61 -4.75 -13.52
C VAL A 298 10.04 -4.05 -14.75
N TYR A 299 8.99 -3.21 -14.58
CA TYR A 299 8.33 -2.51 -15.68
C TYR A 299 8.85 -1.09 -15.92
N ASP A 300 9.43 -0.45 -14.90
CA ASP A 300 9.87 0.96 -14.98
C ASP A 300 11.33 1.18 -14.58
N GLU A 301 12.04 0.11 -14.21
CA GLU A 301 13.44 0.11 -13.77
C GLU A 301 13.72 1.05 -12.58
N GLN A 302 12.68 1.43 -11.79
CA GLN A 302 12.77 2.44 -10.73
C GLN A 302 12.78 1.84 -9.31
N ALA A 303 13.67 0.89 -9.02
CA ALA A 303 13.75 0.22 -7.72
C ALA A 303 13.99 1.21 -6.56
N TYR A 304 14.90 2.17 -6.72
CA TYR A 304 15.13 3.22 -5.72
C TYR A 304 13.93 4.15 -5.56
N GLY A 305 13.23 4.44 -6.65
CA GLY A 305 11.99 5.21 -6.64
C GLY A 305 10.92 4.56 -5.76
N LYS A 306 10.73 3.24 -5.89
CA LYS A 306 9.77 2.47 -5.08
C LYS A 306 10.12 2.51 -3.58
N LEU A 307 11.40 2.38 -3.22
CA LEU A 307 11.84 2.47 -1.82
C LEU A 307 11.71 3.90 -1.25
N LYS A 308 12.06 4.93 -2.03
CA LYS A 308 11.83 6.32 -1.64
C LYS A 308 10.35 6.58 -1.37
N PHE A 309 9.46 6.07 -2.22
CA PHE A 309 8.02 6.15 -2.02
C PHE A 309 7.58 5.48 -0.72
N ALA A 310 8.08 4.27 -0.42
CA ALA A 310 7.77 3.55 0.81
C ALA A 310 8.19 4.36 2.06
N VAL A 311 9.44 4.86 2.07
CA VAL A 311 9.97 5.67 3.19
C VAL A 311 9.20 6.99 3.35
N ALA A 312 8.97 7.71 2.24
CA ALA A 312 8.22 8.96 2.26
C ALA A 312 6.77 8.75 2.72
N GLY A 313 6.11 7.69 2.26
CA GLY A 313 4.78 7.29 2.68
C GLY A 313 4.70 7.04 4.18
N CYS A 314 5.64 6.28 4.73
CA CYS A 314 5.72 6.02 6.18
C CYS A 314 5.91 7.32 6.99
N ILE A 315 6.79 8.21 6.55
CA ILE A 315 7.02 9.51 7.21
C ILE A 315 5.77 10.37 7.17
N LEU A 316 5.11 10.45 6.01
CA LEU A 316 3.87 11.24 5.84
C LEU A 316 2.72 10.66 6.67
N ILE A 317 2.50 9.35 6.66
CA ILE A 317 1.46 8.70 7.47
C ILE A 317 1.72 8.98 8.96
N ARG A 318 2.97 8.85 9.42
CA ARG A 318 3.33 9.18 10.80
C ARG A 318 3.08 10.65 11.14
N ALA A 319 3.40 11.57 10.21
CA ALA A 319 3.16 13.00 10.41
C ALA A 319 1.67 13.33 10.45
N LEU A 320 0.87 12.74 9.54
CA LEU A 320 -0.58 12.91 9.52
C LEU A 320 -1.25 12.33 10.78
N ALA A 321 -0.80 11.19 11.28
CA ALA A 321 -1.35 10.57 12.48
C ALA A 321 -1.18 11.43 13.75
N LYS A 322 -0.20 12.33 13.79
CA LYS A 322 0.02 13.23 14.94
C LYS A 322 -1.13 14.21 15.21
N VAL A 323 -1.95 14.52 14.20
CA VAL A 323 -3.08 15.47 14.34
C VAL A 323 -4.13 14.95 15.32
N TYR A 324 -4.15 13.65 15.60
CA TYR A 324 -5.10 13.04 16.53
C TYR A 324 -4.64 13.06 17.99
N PHE A 325 -3.48 13.61 18.28
CA PHE A 325 -2.87 13.67 19.61
C PHE A 325 -2.57 15.11 20.03
#